data_aa093c488a45628a82b22268c05c42e1
#
_entry.id   aa093c488a45628a82b22268c05c42e1
#
_cell.length_a   1.000
_cell.length_b   1.000
_cell.length_c   1.000
_cell.angle_alpha   90.00
_cell.angle_beta   90.00
_cell.angle_gamma   90.00
#
_symmetry.space_group_name_H-M   'P 1'
#
loop_
_entity.id
_entity.type
_entity.pdbx_description
1 polymer ?
#
loop_
_entity_poly.entity_id
_entity_poly.type
_entity_poly.pdbx_seq_one_letter_code
_entity_poly.pdbx_strand_id
1 'polypeptide(L)'
;MRKLFFGLLFITTFITLLPFKGYVADDVEEEIKLYIGQPKVISVSTPKRVAVGNPAIADIANIGKSELTVVPKAVGNTTLIIWDNFGEQAYRIRIFAEDTTDLKRRIDHMLSKLNLPDVSTSAEDEEGKVALLGTVKQRAEEKTKQPWSSTKTFRSETLL
;
A
#
# COMPACT_ATOMS: atom_id res chain seq x y z
N MET A 1 63.32 -13.79 -19.62
CA MET A 1 62.41 -14.51 -18.71
C MET A 1 62.08 -13.76 -17.41
N ARG A 2 62.98 -12.96 -16.81
CA ARG A 2 62.68 -12.18 -15.58
C ARG A 2 61.70 -11.04 -15.75
N LYS A 3 61.55 -10.45 -16.95
CA LYS A 3 60.62 -9.31 -17.19
C LYS A 3 59.15 -9.73 -17.37
N LEU A 4 58.91 -10.97 -17.78
CA LEU A 4 57.56 -11.56 -17.90
C LEU A 4 56.93 -11.90 -16.55
N PHE A 5 57.74 -12.25 -15.56
CA PHE A 5 57.26 -12.54 -14.20
C PHE A 5 56.81 -11.28 -13.44
N PHE A 6 57.45 -10.14 -13.69
CA PHE A 6 57.03 -8.88 -13.05
C PHE A 6 55.70 -8.35 -13.62
N GLY A 7 55.43 -8.54 -14.93
CA GLY A 7 54.15 -8.21 -15.52
C GLY A 7 52.96 -9.02 -15.00
N LEU A 8 53.19 -10.31 -14.80
CA LEU A 8 52.16 -11.22 -14.29
C LEU A 8 51.83 -10.93 -12.82
N LEU A 9 52.80 -10.54 -12.00
CA LEU A 9 52.61 -10.20 -10.59
C LEU A 9 51.79 -8.87 -10.43
N PHE A 10 52.00 -7.90 -11.35
CA PHE A 10 51.23 -6.63 -11.33
C PHE A 10 49.77 -6.83 -11.74
N ILE A 11 49.47 -7.75 -12.68
CA ILE A 11 48.10 -8.04 -13.12
C ILE A 11 47.32 -8.75 -12.02
N THR A 12 47.95 -9.66 -11.26
CA THR A 12 47.26 -10.35 -10.15
C THR A 12 46.96 -9.42 -8.97
N THR A 13 47.82 -8.41 -8.69
CA THR A 13 47.61 -7.46 -7.62
C THR A 13 46.51 -6.45 -7.95
N PHE A 14 46.31 -6.14 -9.24
CA PHE A 14 45.26 -5.19 -9.67
C PHE A 14 43.85 -5.76 -9.61
N ILE A 15 43.71 -7.08 -9.78
CA ILE A 15 42.38 -7.77 -9.72
C ILE A 15 41.80 -7.76 -8.29
N THR A 16 42.65 -7.70 -7.25
CA THR A 16 42.19 -7.72 -5.85
C THR A 16 41.69 -6.36 -5.33
N LEU A 17 41.88 -5.27 -6.09
CA LEU A 17 41.45 -3.92 -5.69
C LEU A 17 40.09 -3.51 -6.30
N LEU A 18 39.38 -4.38 -7.03
CA LEU A 18 38.03 -4.06 -7.46
C LEU A 18 37.11 -4.05 -6.23
N PRO A 19 36.41 -2.92 -5.96
CA PRO A 19 35.44 -2.91 -4.88
C PRO A 19 34.34 -3.92 -5.24
N PHE A 20 34.27 -5.00 -4.46
CA PHE A 20 33.12 -5.86 -4.47
C PHE A 20 31.94 -4.98 -4.04
N LYS A 21 31.16 -4.47 -5.00
CA LYS A 21 29.86 -3.95 -4.71
C LYS A 21 29.04 -5.11 -4.18
N GLY A 22 28.96 -5.22 -2.86
CA GLY A 22 27.99 -6.09 -2.22
C GLY A 22 26.64 -5.71 -2.79
N TYR A 23 26.01 -6.60 -3.52
CA TYR A 23 24.59 -6.53 -3.79
C TYR A 23 23.94 -6.70 -2.41
N VAL A 24 23.53 -5.60 -1.80
CA VAL A 24 22.49 -5.63 -0.79
C VAL A 24 21.28 -6.11 -1.58
N ALA A 25 20.88 -7.35 -1.39
CA ALA A 25 19.56 -7.81 -1.79
C ALA A 25 18.63 -6.88 -1.02
N ASP A 26 17.98 -5.98 -1.73
CA ASP A 26 16.83 -5.24 -1.24
C ASP A 26 15.81 -6.35 -0.98
N ASP A 27 15.65 -6.72 0.29
CA ASP A 27 14.57 -7.62 0.70
C ASP A 27 13.28 -6.86 0.38
N VAL A 28 12.77 -7.08 -0.83
CA VAL A 28 11.47 -6.56 -1.26
C VAL A 28 10.45 -7.32 -0.43
N GLU A 29 10.17 -6.79 0.76
CA GLU A 29 9.03 -7.23 1.54
C GLU A 29 7.79 -7.06 0.68
N GLU A 30 7.21 -8.17 0.25
CA GLU A 30 5.96 -8.14 -0.50
C GLU A 30 4.88 -7.49 0.35
N GLU A 31 4.24 -6.43 -0.18
CA GLU A 31 3.19 -5.70 0.52
C GLU A 31 1.83 -6.34 0.28
N ILE A 32 1.13 -6.67 1.36
CA ILE A 32 -0.24 -7.19 1.33
C ILE A 32 -1.19 -6.13 1.88
N LYS A 33 -2.07 -5.63 1.03
CA LYS A 33 -3.15 -4.71 1.43
C LYS A 33 -4.37 -5.51 1.88
N LEU A 34 -4.91 -5.15 3.04
CA LEU A 34 -6.11 -5.73 3.65
C LEU A 34 -7.10 -4.63 4.03
N TYR A 35 -8.35 -5.00 4.19
CA TYR A 35 -9.43 -4.10 4.60
C TYR A 35 -10.15 -4.67 5.81
N ILE A 36 -10.57 -3.81 6.74
CA ILE A 36 -11.31 -4.24 7.95
C ILE A 36 -12.53 -5.05 7.53
N GLY A 37 -12.73 -6.20 8.21
CA GLY A 37 -13.85 -7.11 7.94
C GLY A 37 -13.66 -8.03 6.72
N GLN A 38 -12.53 -7.95 6.01
CA GLN A 38 -12.24 -8.81 4.86
C GLN A 38 -11.02 -9.71 5.14
N PRO A 39 -11.20 -10.92 5.69
CA PRO A 39 -10.12 -11.88 5.84
C PRO A 39 -9.52 -12.25 4.49
N LYS A 40 -8.20 -12.45 4.46
CA LYS A 40 -7.48 -12.86 3.25
C LYS A 40 -6.81 -14.21 3.44
N VAL A 41 -6.98 -15.07 2.45
CA VAL A 41 -6.27 -16.34 2.37
C VAL A 41 -4.98 -16.14 1.59
N ILE A 42 -3.86 -16.56 2.17
CA ILE A 42 -2.52 -16.54 1.58
C ILE A 42 -2.10 -17.98 1.33
N SER A 43 -1.58 -18.26 0.14
CA SER A 43 -1.03 -19.56 -0.20
C SER A 43 0.33 -19.75 0.47
N VAL A 44 0.52 -20.89 1.13
CA VAL A 44 1.75 -21.27 1.84
C VAL A 44 2.11 -22.71 1.52
N SER A 45 3.35 -23.13 1.81
CA SER A 45 3.77 -24.50 1.59
C SER A 45 4.20 -25.16 2.90
N THR A 46 3.26 -25.82 3.55
CA THR A 46 3.51 -26.55 4.81
C THR A 46 4.23 -25.68 5.83
N PRO A 47 3.56 -24.61 6.33
CA PRO A 47 4.17 -23.66 7.25
C PRO A 47 4.55 -24.38 8.56
N LYS A 48 5.80 -24.18 8.99
CA LYS A 48 6.36 -24.71 10.24
C LYS A 48 6.14 -23.74 11.40
N ARG A 49 6.18 -22.45 11.07
CA ARG A 49 6.00 -21.35 12.02
C ARG A 49 5.41 -20.15 11.31
N VAL A 50 4.57 -19.40 12.02
CA VAL A 50 3.99 -18.14 11.57
C VAL A 50 4.09 -17.15 12.72
N ALA A 51 4.42 -15.91 12.43
CA ALA A 51 4.47 -14.83 13.41
C ALA A 51 3.86 -13.55 12.84
N VAL A 52 3.10 -12.84 13.67
CA VAL A 52 2.55 -11.52 13.38
C VAL A 52 3.22 -10.51 14.30
N GLY A 53 3.73 -9.42 13.74
CA GLY A 53 4.44 -8.40 14.51
C GLY A 53 3.55 -7.69 15.53
N ASN A 54 2.30 -7.36 15.15
CA ASN A 54 1.33 -6.76 16.05
C ASN A 54 -0.02 -7.46 15.96
N PRO A 55 -0.37 -8.34 16.92
CA PRO A 55 -1.62 -9.08 16.91
C PRO A 55 -2.88 -8.22 17.21
N ALA A 56 -2.71 -6.97 17.62
CA ALA A 56 -3.82 -6.02 17.71
C ALA A 56 -4.25 -5.46 16.36
N ILE A 57 -3.36 -5.46 15.36
CA ILE A 57 -3.62 -4.97 14.00
C ILE A 57 -4.12 -6.10 13.09
N ALA A 58 -3.44 -7.25 13.09
CA ALA A 58 -3.82 -8.45 12.34
C ALA A 58 -3.65 -9.70 13.17
N ASP A 59 -4.45 -10.72 12.87
CA ASP A 59 -4.37 -12.02 13.52
C ASP A 59 -4.48 -13.16 12.52
N ILE A 60 -4.16 -14.37 12.94
CA ILE A 60 -4.24 -15.58 12.12
C ILE A 60 -5.39 -16.44 12.63
N ALA A 61 -6.41 -16.61 11.79
CA ALA A 61 -7.57 -17.42 12.12
C ALA A 61 -7.36 -18.91 11.85
N ASN A 62 -6.61 -19.25 10.80
CA ASN A 62 -6.38 -20.64 10.41
C ASN A 62 -4.99 -20.81 9.79
N ILE A 63 -4.34 -21.92 10.12
CA ILE A 63 -3.06 -22.34 9.53
C ILE A 63 -3.28 -23.74 8.95
N GLY A 64 -3.41 -23.83 7.64
CA GLY A 64 -3.48 -25.08 6.88
C GLY A 64 -2.13 -25.50 6.30
N LYS A 65 -2.12 -26.62 5.59
CA LYS A 65 -0.89 -27.11 4.90
C LYS A 65 -0.55 -26.27 3.67
N SER A 66 -1.56 -25.73 2.99
CA SER A 66 -1.43 -24.97 1.74
C SER A 66 -1.98 -23.54 1.82
N GLU A 67 -2.62 -23.19 2.93
CA GLU A 67 -3.28 -21.91 3.10
C GLU A 67 -3.16 -21.35 4.53
N LEU A 68 -3.12 -20.04 4.63
CA LEU A 68 -3.10 -19.28 5.86
C LEU A 68 -4.16 -18.20 5.78
N THR A 69 -5.03 -18.08 6.78
CA THR A 69 -6.05 -17.03 6.81
C THR A 69 -5.64 -15.91 7.76
N VAL A 70 -5.44 -14.72 7.20
CA VAL A 70 -5.15 -13.49 7.95
C VAL A 70 -6.42 -12.69 8.15
N VAL A 71 -6.68 -12.27 9.38
CA VAL A 71 -7.85 -11.47 9.77
C VAL A 71 -7.40 -10.08 10.19
N PRO A 72 -7.80 -9.03 9.46
CA PRO A 72 -7.54 -7.64 9.85
C PRO A 72 -8.42 -7.26 11.04
N LYS A 73 -7.81 -6.68 12.09
CA LYS A 73 -8.50 -6.24 13.31
C LYS A 73 -8.58 -4.72 13.43
N ALA A 74 -7.52 -4.02 13.08
CA ALA A 74 -7.45 -2.57 13.18
C ALA A 74 -6.66 -1.98 12.01
N VAL A 75 -6.95 -0.74 11.67
CA VAL A 75 -6.19 0.03 10.68
C VAL A 75 -4.76 0.22 11.16
N GLY A 76 -3.79 0.04 10.26
CA GLY A 76 -2.37 0.18 10.58
C GLY A 76 -1.48 -0.74 9.77
N ASN A 77 -0.22 -0.78 10.16
CA ASN A 77 0.80 -1.60 9.52
C ASN A 77 1.33 -2.64 10.49
N THR A 78 1.58 -3.83 9.98
CA THR A 78 2.23 -4.91 10.74
C THR A 78 3.03 -5.80 9.79
N THR A 79 3.83 -6.70 10.33
CA THR A 79 4.60 -7.68 9.55
C THR A 79 4.05 -9.07 9.80
N LEU A 80 3.95 -9.89 8.75
CA LEU A 80 3.67 -11.31 8.81
C LEU A 80 4.93 -12.05 8.36
N ILE A 81 5.44 -12.96 9.19
CA ILE A 81 6.59 -13.80 8.86
C ILE A 81 6.13 -15.25 8.82
N ILE A 82 6.43 -15.91 7.73
CA ILE A 82 6.08 -17.32 7.49
C ILE A 82 7.36 -18.10 7.27
N TRP A 83 7.57 -19.17 8.05
CA TRP A 83 8.63 -20.14 7.84
C TRP A 83 8.02 -21.41 7.28
N ASP A 84 8.26 -21.67 6.01
CA ASP A 84 7.76 -22.85 5.30
C ASP A 84 8.90 -23.68 4.67
N ASN A 85 8.57 -24.55 3.69
CA ASN A 85 9.56 -25.35 3.00
C ASN A 85 10.45 -24.56 2.03
N PHE A 86 10.06 -23.37 1.66
CA PHE A 86 10.85 -22.46 0.80
C PHE A 86 11.77 -21.54 1.62
N GLY A 87 11.62 -21.51 2.94
CA GLY A 87 12.43 -20.69 3.84
C GLY A 87 11.60 -19.68 4.62
N GLU A 88 12.22 -18.58 4.99
CA GLU A 88 11.59 -17.44 5.65
C GLU A 88 11.07 -16.47 4.60
N GLN A 89 9.80 -16.11 4.73
CA GLN A 89 9.13 -15.12 3.89
C GLN A 89 8.54 -14.05 4.79
N ALA A 90 8.89 -12.79 4.53
CA ALA A 90 8.38 -11.64 5.27
C ALA A 90 7.45 -10.81 4.38
N TYR A 91 6.27 -10.50 4.91
CA TYR A 91 5.25 -9.70 4.24
C TYR A 91 4.94 -8.46 5.08
N ARG A 92 4.90 -7.30 4.43
CA ARG A 92 4.37 -6.09 5.04
C ARG A 92 2.86 -6.06 4.86
N ILE A 93 2.10 -6.09 5.96
CA ILE A 93 0.65 -6.00 5.93
C ILE A 93 0.24 -4.55 6.21
N ARG A 94 -0.54 -3.97 5.30
CA ARG A 94 -1.20 -2.69 5.50
C ARG A 94 -2.70 -2.89 5.54
N ILE A 95 -3.33 -2.40 6.60
CA ILE A 95 -4.77 -2.53 6.82
C ILE A 95 -5.42 -1.17 6.75
N PHE A 96 -6.40 -1.06 5.88
CA PHE A 96 -7.23 0.13 5.63
C PHE A 96 -8.63 -0.07 6.20
N ALA A 97 -9.31 1.03 6.50
CA ALA A 97 -10.68 0.98 7.00
C ALA A 97 -11.65 0.44 5.95
N GLU A 98 -11.51 0.89 4.70
CA GLU A 98 -12.36 0.53 3.57
C GLU A 98 -11.52 0.53 2.27
N ASP A 99 -11.99 -0.20 1.26
CA ASP A 99 -11.41 -0.16 -0.08
C ASP A 99 -11.74 1.18 -0.74
N THR A 100 -10.71 1.97 -1.02
CA THR A 100 -10.86 3.29 -1.65
C THR A 100 -11.48 3.23 -3.03
N THR A 101 -11.28 2.15 -3.77
CA THR A 101 -11.88 1.93 -5.09
C THR A 101 -13.40 1.75 -4.98
N ASP A 102 -13.84 0.94 -4.01
CA ASP A 102 -15.27 0.73 -3.75
C ASP A 102 -15.93 2.01 -3.21
N LEU A 103 -15.25 2.69 -2.30
CA LEU A 103 -15.71 3.97 -1.77
C LEU A 103 -15.85 5.02 -2.89
N LYS A 104 -14.83 5.16 -3.73
CA LYS A 104 -14.86 6.04 -4.91
C LYS A 104 -16.05 5.73 -5.80
N ARG A 105 -16.25 4.47 -6.16
CA ARG A 105 -17.38 4.04 -7.02
C ARG A 105 -18.74 4.40 -6.42
N ARG A 106 -18.91 4.25 -5.11
CA ARG A 106 -20.15 4.62 -4.40
C ARG A 106 -20.36 6.13 -4.44
N ILE A 107 -19.32 6.91 -4.23
CA ILE A 107 -19.38 8.38 -4.29
C ILE A 107 -19.70 8.85 -5.72
N ASP A 108 -19.02 8.32 -6.74
CA ASP A 108 -19.26 8.66 -8.14
C ASP A 108 -20.73 8.36 -8.54
N HIS A 109 -21.27 7.25 -8.05
CA HIS A 109 -22.68 6.91 -8.27
C HIS A 109 -23.65 7.91 -7.59
N MET A 110 -23.32 8.37 -6.38
CA MET A 110 -24.10 9.41 -5.70
C MET A 110 -24.02 10.75 -6.43
N LEU A 111 -22.81 11.16 -6.85
CA LEU A 111 -22.61 12.39 -7.61
C LEU A 111 -23.39 12.40 -8.93
N SER A 112 -23.41 11.29 -9.63
CA SER A 112 -24.17 11.14 -10.88
C SER A 112 -25.69 11.31 -10.65
N LYS A 113 -26.22 10.76 -9.55
CA LYS A 113 -27.64 10.96 -9.18
C LYS A 113 -27.97 12.40 -8.80
N LEU A 114 -27.01 13.12 -8.24
CA LEU A 114 -27.17 14.54 -7.88
C LEU A 114 -26.97 15.48 -9.08
N ASN A 115 -26.63 14.93 -10.24
CA ASN A 115 -26.40 15.67 -11.48
C ASN A 115 -25.34 16.80 -11.32
N LEU A 116 -24.20 16.44 -10.71
CA LEU A 116 -23.06 17.33 -10.43
C LEU A 116 -21.88 16.99 -11.36
N PRO A 117 -21.94 17.36 -12.66
CA PRO A 117 -20.92 16.97 -13.63
C PRO A 117 -19.56 17.63 -13.40
N ASP A 118 -19.54 18.76 -12.68
CA ASP A 118 -18.32 19.53 -12.40
C ASP A 118 -17.58 19.05 -11.13
N VAL A 119 -18.05 17.95 -10.52
CA VAL A 119 -17.43 17.32 -9.35
C VAL A 119 -16.89 15.96 -9.75
N SER A 120 -15.61 15.72 -9.47
CA SER A 120 -14.94 14.43 -9.71
C SER A 120 -14.33 13.90 -8.41
N THR A 121 -14.06 12.60 -8.38
CA THR A 121 -13.40 11.94 -7.27
C THR A 121 -12.02 11.42 -7.67
N SER A 122 -11.06 11.50 -6.77
CA SER A 122 -9.75 10.87 -6.90
C SER A 122 -9.54 9.94 -5.71
N ALA A 123 -9.11 8.71 -5.97
CA ALA A 123 -8.73 7.77 -4.92
C ALA A 123 -7.23 7.87 -4.67
N GLU A 124 -6.84 8.00 -3.40
CA GLU A 124 -5.45 7.99 -2.94
C GLU A 124 -5.22 6.71 -2.12
N ASP A 125 -4.82 5.65 -2.82
CA ASP A 125 -4.68 4.31 -2.23
C ASP A 125 -3.61 4.25 -1.13
N GLU A 126 -2.58 5.09 -1.20
CA GLU A 126 -1.52 5.11 -0.20
C GLU A 126 -2.01 5.66 1.16
N GLU A 127 -2.95 6.59 1.14
CA GLU A 127 -3.52 7.20 2.34
C GLU A 127 -4.85 6.59 2.76
N GLY A 128 -5.45 5.73 1.92
CA GLY A 128 -6.77 5.15 2.16
C GLY A 128 -7.89 6.18 2.14
N LYS A 129 -7.77 7.21 1.28
CA LYS A 129 -8.69 8.36 1.21
C LYS A 129 -9.25 8.55 -0.18
N VAL A 130 -10.43 9.14 -0.25
CA VAL A 130 -11.02 9.62 -1.51
C VAL A 130 -11.18 11.13 -1.44
N ALA A 131 -10.52 11.83 -2.35
CA ALA A 131 -10.64 13.28 -2.49
C ALA A 131 -11.77 13.64 -3.44
N LEU A 132 -12.54 14.66 -3.09
CA LEU A 132 -13.56 15.30 -3.93
C LEU A 132 -12.98 16.58 -4.53
N LEU A 133 -12.99 16.67 -5.85
CA LEU A 133 -12.45 17.79 -6.61
C LEU A 133 -13.58 18.37 -7.46
N GLY A 134 -13.80 19.68 -7.37
CA GLY A 134 -14.80 20.32 -8.23
C GLY A 134 -15.27 21.69 -7.77
N THR A 135 -16.19 22.24 -8.56
CA THR A 135 -16.82 23.52 -8.29
C THR A 135 -18.32 23.34 -8.30
N VAL A 136 -18.97 23.67 -7.21
CA VAL A 136 -20.44 23.65 -7.12
C VAL A 136 -20.96 25.08 -7.26
N LYS A 137 -21.77 25.32 -8.31
CA LYS A 137 -22.52 26.56 -8.44
C LYS A 137 -23.66 26.51 -7.43
N GLN A 138 -23.59 27.37 -6.42
CA GLN A 138 -24.70 27.52 -5.48
C GLN A 138 -25.89 28.09 -6.26
N ARG A 139 -27.02 27.34 -6.32
CA ARG A 139 -28.27 27.91 -6.84
C ARG A 139 -28.63 29.03 -5.91
N ALA A 140 -28.57 30.29 -6.40
CA ALA A 140 -29.09 31.43 -5.69
C ALA A 140 -30.56 31.15 -5.45
N GLU A 141 -30.96 30.83 -4.23
CA GLU A 141 -32.36 30.96 -3.81
C GLU A 141 -32.69 32.43 -3.90
N GLU A 142 -33.47 32.77 -4.92
CA GLU A 142 -34.07 34.06 -5.12
C GLU A 142 -35.05 34.29 -3.99
N LYS A 143 -34.55 34.82 -2.86
CA LYS A 143 -35.33 35.68 -1.98
C LYS A 143 -34.42 36.42 -1.01
N THR A 144 -34.42 37.72 -1.17
CA THR A 144 -34.04 38.80 -0.24
C THR A 144 -32.57 39.19 -0.27
N LYS A 145 -32.32 40.21 -1.11
CA LYS A 145 -31.36 41.32 -0.91
C LYS A 145 -30.13 41.04 -0.04
N GLN A 146 -29.10 40.47 -0.65
CA GLN A 146 -27.71 40.91 -0.42
C GLN A 146 -26.80 40.46 -1.56
N PRO A 147 -25.93 41.32 -2.08
CA PRO A 147 -25.04 40.96 -3.18
C PRO A 147 -23.82 40.27 -2.63
N TRP A 148 -23.77 38.95 -2.71
CA TRP A 148 -22.50 38.29 -2.64
C TRP A 148 -22.34 37.26 -3.73
N SER A 149 -21.41 37.58 -4.58
CA SER A 149 -20.77 36.63 -5.46
C SER A 149 -19.79 35.78 -4.61
N SER A 150 -20.13 34.57 -4.25
CA SER A 150 -19.16 33.68 -3.67
C SER A 150 -19.15 32.36 -4.42
N THR A 151 -18.22 32.29 -5.34
CA THR A 151 -17.71 31.03 -5.86
C THR A 151 -16.92 30.38 -4.73
N LYS A 152 -17.47 29.39 -4.03
CA LYS A 152 -16.70 28.58 -3.08
C LYS A 152 -15.99 27.50 -3.86
N THR A 153 -14.70 27.65 -3.98
CA THR A 153 -13.80 26.59 -4.41
C THR A 153 -13.56 25.68 -3.21
N PHE A 154 -14.07 24.48 -3.26
CA PHE A 154 -13.75 23.46 -2.25
C PHE A 154 -12.40 22.84 -2.61
N ARG A 155 -11.42 23.08 -1.77
CA ARG A 155 -10.15 22.40 -1.80
C ARG A 155 -10.25 21.27 -0.77
N SER A 156 -10.22 20.04 -1.24
CA SER A 156 -10.10 18.77 -0.49
C SER A 156 -10.58 18.81 0.97
N GLU A 157 -11.83 18.46 1.23
CA GLU A 157 -12.21 17.94 2.54
C GLU A 157 -12.06 16.42 2.52
N THR A 158 -11.24 15.93 3.43
CA THR A 158 -11.04 14.51 3.68
C THR A 158 -12.25 14.02 4.45
N LEU A 159 -13.06 13.16 3.85
CA LEU A 159 -14.07 12.42 4.57
C LEU A 159 -13.43 11.15 5.14
N LEU A 160 -13.34 11.10 6.44
CA LEU A 160 -12.99 9.90 7.21
C LEU A 160 -14.20 8.99 7.35
#